data_6690fa7047164df6ed47aae5cdbd9654
#
_entry.id   6690fa7047164df6ed47aae5cdbd9654
#
_cell.length_a   1.000
_cell.length_b   1.000
_cell.length_c   1.000
_cell.angle_alpha   90.00
_cell.angle_beta   90.00
_cell.angle_gamma   90.00
#
_symmetry.space_group_name_H-M   'P 1'
#
loop_
_entity.id
_entity.type
_entity.pdbx_description
1 polymer ?
#
loop_
_entity_poly.entity_id
_entity_poly.type
_entity_poly.pdbx_seq_one_letter_code
_entity_poly.pdbx_strand_id
1 'polypeptide(L)'
;EIGTIMSELLVHPRLARMLLFGAARGGESARLACQLAAVVGDRDLISGRDAPLDIRCRLRALWGQDPMGDAGETTGAPSDKATPTRVPIGTKLPKSGKKIKGAPRGKRASINSAVSVATGGASGASWNVDERAVVEAKKVAEQLLGHLRSLARSHPDFCAPGVGEGDPSGAVWPFLCGAGESEAGLLLAVAYPDRVAARKNRGGAFQLSGGGAASVGSNHKDDALLRSGDKSNETLVVVELVGDGAGSAGARSDRLRMAAPIDRACFEGPEGALFGTLARQRDEVFWASASKSVFARKRLSVGELVLREIPFSVKDDPESTTSAMMDGVREMGLANAFSLNKTATLWLKRARFIHRNGVDETFPDLSENALMHTADEWLAPWLAGATCKSDLTSVDLVALIKAHFTTYDHQRLVDDACPTTVTLPSGSKCQVNYDGDVPIVAARVQEFFGAENIRVAGAPCECHLLSPAGRPQAITRDLASFWRGAY
;
A
#
# COMPACT_ATOMS: atom_id res chain seq x y z
N GLU A 1 -18.30 11.82 21.96
CA GLU A 1 -19.60 12.30 21.42
C GLU A 1 -20.06 11.45 20.22
N ILE A 2 -19.36 11.38 19.08
CA ILE A 2 -19.79 10.61 17.89
C ILE A 2 -20.04 9.13 18.22
N GLY A 3 -19.21 8.49 19.03
CA GLY A 3 -19.39 7.08 19.44
C GLY A 3 -20.68 6.86 20.24
N THR A 4 -21.08 7.80 21.07
CA THR A 4 -22.35 7.76 21.82
C THR A 4 -23.52 7.82 20.85
N ILE A 5 -23.50 8.78 19.91
CA ILE A 5 -24.53 8.94 18.88
C ILE A 5 -24.63 7.68 17.99
N MET A 6 -23.49 7.08 17.61
CA MET A 6 -23.47 5.81 16.86
C MET A 6 -24.15 4.67 17.61
N SER A 7 -24.03 4.61 18.95
CA SER A 7 -24.63 3.55 19.77
C SER A 7 -26.16 3.65 19.85
N GLU A 8 -26.73 4.83 19.64
CA GLU A 8 -28.19 5.04 19.64
C GLU A 8 -28.86 4.46 18.38
N LEU A 9 -28.12 4.25 17.30
CA LEU A 9 -28.65 3.73 16.03
C LEU A 9 -28.92 2.22 16.07
N LEU A 10 -28.44 1.48 17.08
CA LEU A 10 -28.66 0.04 17.27
C LEU A 10 -28.32 -0.83 16.04
N VAL A 11 -27.37 -0.41 15.23
CA VAL A 11 -26.86 -1.12 14.07
C VAL A 11 -25.35 -1.38 14.22
N HIS A 12 -24.81 -2.23 13.35
CA HIS A 12 -23.36 -2.48 13.35
C HIS A 12 -22.58 -1.14 13.22
N PRO A 13 -21.52 -0.90 13.98
CA PRO A 13 -20.78 0.38 13.98
C PRO A 13 -20.37 0.91 12.59
N ARG A 14 -20.05 0.02 11.66
CA ARG A 14 -19.73 0.38 10.27
C ARG A 14 -20.93 1.04 9.56
N LEU A 15 -22.12 0.45 9.74
CA LEU A 15 -23.37 1.00 9.17
C LEU A 15 -23.78 2.29 9.89
N ALA A 16 -23.63 2.36 11.22
CA ALA A 16 -23.89 3.58 11.98
C ALA A 16 -23.05 4.75 11.45
N ARG A 17 -21.75 4.53 11.19
CA ARG A 17 -20.88 5.54 10.60
C ARG A 17 -21.36 6.01 9.23
N MET A 18 -21.80 5.09 8.37
CA MET A 18 -22.39 5.41 7.06
C MET A 18 -23.68 6.24 7.19
N LEU A 19 -24.57 5.86 8.10
CA LEU A 19 -25.82 6.58 8.34
C LEU A 19 -25.58 8.02 8.79
N LEU A 20 -24.67 8.25 9.73
CA LEU A 20 -24.30 9.58 10.19
C LEU A 20 -23.64 10.40 9.08
N PHE A 21 -22.76 9.80 8.29
CA PHE A 21 -22.14 10.47 7.16
C PHE A 21 -23.18 10.87 6.10
N GLY A 22 -24.15 10.00 5.80
CA GLY A 22 -25.26 10.31 4.93
C GLY A 22 -26.14 11.44 5.48
N ALA A 23 -26.43 11.44 6.79
CA ALA A 23 -27.18 12.50 7.46
C ALA A 23 -26.46 13.86 7.43
N ALA A 24 -25.15 13.87 7.56
CA ALA A 24 -24.35 15.10 7.46
C ALA A 24 -24.34 15.69 6.04
N ARG A 25 -24.66 14.89 5.01
CA ARG A 25 -24.71 15.32 3.60
C ARG A 25 -26.09 15.79 3.15
N GLY A 26 -27.14 15.41 3.84
CA GLY A 26 -28.51 15.83 3.53
C GLY A 26 -29.52 14.69 3.50
N GLY A 27 -30.79 15.04 3.34
CA GLY A 27 -31.91 14.10 3.43
C GLY A 27 -31.89 12.97 2.39
N GLU A 28 -31.48 13.23 1.17
CA GLU A 28 -31.37 12.22 0.11
C GLU A 28 -30.24 11.21 0.40
N SER A 29 -29.03 11.68 0.79
CA SER A 29 -27.95 10.83 1.22
C SER A 29 -28.30 10.02 2.46
N ALA A 30 -29.02 10.60 3.42
CA ALA A 30 -29.52 9.90 4.60
C ALA A 30 -30.46 8.74 4.23
N ARG A 31 -31.38 8.98 3.29
CA ARG A 31 -32.29 7.95 2.78
C ARG A 31 -31.57 6.84 2.08
N LEU A 32 -30.64 7.18 1.18
CA LEU A 32 -29.81 6.19 0.47
C LEU A 32 -28.97 5.36 1.44
N ALA A 33 -28.40 5.99 2.47
CA ALA A 33 -27.64 5.29 3.51
C ALA A 33 -28.51 4.27 4.27
N CYS A 34 -29.78 4.62 4.61
CA CYS A 34 -30.73 3.70 5.23
C CYS A 34 -31.08 2.52 4.32
N GLN A 35 -31.27 2.75 3.03
CA GLN A 35 -31.54 1.71 2.03
C GLN A 35 -30.33 0.76 1.89
N LEU A 36 -29.13 1.31 1.78
CA LEU A 36 -27.89 0.53 1.72
C LEU A 36 -27.70 -0.30 3.00
N ALA A 37 -27.95 0.29 4.17
CA ALA A 37 -27.85 -0.41 5.43
C ALA A 37 -28.84 -1.59 5.52
N ALA A 38 -30.05 -1.42 5.02
CA ALA A 38 -31.06 -2.48 4.98
C ALA A 38 -30.69 -3.60 3.99
N VAL A 39 -30.11 -3.26 2.82
CA VAL A 39 -29.70 -4.24 1.81
C VAL A 39 -28.47 -5.04 2.28
N VAL A 40 -27.56 -4.41 3.00
CA VAL A 40 -26.29 -5.03 3.45
C VAL A 40 -26.44 -5.79 4.77
N GLY A 41 -27.38 -5.35 5.62
CA GLY A 41 -27.49 -5.84 7.00
C GLY A 41 -28.22 -7.19 7.14
N ASP A 42 -28.94 -7.66 6.12
CA ASP A 42 -29.78 -8.85 6.19
C ASP A 42 -29.58 -9.76 4.97
N ARG A 43 -30.56 -10.60 4.69
CA ARG A 43 -30.54 -11.57 3.59
C ARG A 43 -30.48 -10.86 2.22
N ASP A 44 -29.63 -11.35 1.31
CA ASP A 44 -29.53 -10.81 -0.04
C ASP A 44 -30.88 -10.84 -0.78
N LEU A 45 -31.25 -9.71 -1.37
CA LEU A 45 -32.51 -9.53 -2.12
C LEU A 45 -32.51 -10.30 -3.45
N ILE A 46 -31.32 -10.59 -4.00
CA ILE A 46 -31.14 -11.29 -5.27
C ILE A 46 -30.32 -12.56 -5.01
N SER A 47 -30.95 -13.69 -5.26
CA SER A 47 -30.33 -15.00 -5.08
C SER A 47 -30.11 -15.69 -6.41
N GLY A 48 -29.04 -16.47 -6.53
CA GLY A 48 -28.72 -17.26 -7.72
C GLY A 48 -27.23 -17.26 -8.02
N ARG A 49 -26.83 -18.15 -8.92
CA ARG A 49 -25.43 -18.36 -9.26
C ARG A 49 -24.85 -17.17 -10.02
N ASP A 50 -25.70 -16.54 -10.85
CA ASP A 50 -25.34 -15.43 -11.74
C ASP A 50 -25.96 -14.11 -11.26
N ALA A 51 -26.19 -13.97 -9.93
CA ALA A 51 -26.71 -12.75 -9.33
C ALA A 51 -25.73 -11.58 -9.60
N PRO A 52 -26.21 -10.42 -10.09
CA PRO A 52 -25.35 -9.30 -10.43
C PRO A 52 -24.51 -8.86 -9.24
N LEU A 53 -23.26 -8.50 -9.48
CA LEU A 53 -22.32 -8.07 -8.44
C LEU A 53 -22.61 -6.65 -7.95
N ASP A 54 -23.24 -5.83 -8.80
CA ASP A 54 -23.56 -4.44 -8.49
C ASP A 54 -24.69 -4.33 -7.45
N ILE A 55 -24.39 -3.70 -6.31
CA ILE A 55 -25.37 -3.46 -5.25
C ILE A 55 -26.55 -2.60 -5.73
N ARG A 56 -26.35 -1.76 -6.75
CA ARG A 56 -27.41 -0.91 -7.32
C ARG A 56 -28.56 -1.73 -7.89
N CYS A 57 -28.28 -2.94 -8.37
CA CYS A 57 -29.32 -3.90 -8.78
C CYS A 57 -30.27 -4.26 -7.61
N ARG A 58 -29.72 -4.39 -6.37
CA ARG A 58 -30.51 -4.65 -5.16
C ARG A 58 -31.33 -3.42 -4.77
N LEU A 59 -30.77 -2.21 -4.92
CA LEU A 59 -31.51 -0.97 -4.66
C LEU A 59 -32.68 -0.82 -5.64
N ARG A 60 -32.50 -1.14 -6.93
CA ARG A 60 -33.59 -1.14 -7.92
C ARG A 60 -34.66 -2.18 -7.56
N ALA A 61 -34.27 -3.41 -7.21
CA ALA A 61 -35.19 -4.44 -6.75
C ALA A 61 -35.97 -4.00 -5.50
N LEU A 62 -35.32 -3.31 -4.56
CA LEU A 62 -35.94 -2.78 -3.35
C LEU A 62 -37.15 -1.94 -3.65
N TRP A 63 -37.16 -1.20 -4.77
CA TRP A 63 -38.25 -0.31 -5.17
C TRP A 63 -39.13 -0.88 -6.29
N GLY A 64 -38.99 -2.16 -6.63
CA GLY A 64 -39.78 -2.83 -7.65
C GLY A 64 -39.46 -2.40 -9.08
N GLN A 65 -38.25 -1.88 -9.29
CA GLN A 65 -37.69 -1.58 -10.61
C GLN A 65 -36.98 -2.80 -11.17
N ASP A 66 -36.77 -2.83 -12.50
CA ASP A 66 -35.96 -3.87 -13.12
C ASP A 66 -34.52 -3.80 -12.57
N PRO A 67 -34.00 -4.86 -11.92
CA PRO A 67 -32.64 -4.89 -11.42
C PRO A 67 -31.55 -4.62 -12.47
N MET A 68 -31.81 -4.99 -13.71
CA MET A 68 -30.88 -4.82 -14.83
C MET A 68 -31.12 -3.56 -15.67
N GLY A 69 -32.16 -2.78 -15.33
CA GLY A 69 -32.66 -1.64 -16.09
C GLY A 69 -31.58 -0.87 -16.88
N ASP A 70 -31.90 -0.47 -18.10
CA ASP A 70 -30.95 0.07 -19.09
C ASP A 70 -30.09 1.20 -18.52
N ALA A 71 -28.78 0.96 -18.51
CA ALA A 71 -27.76 1.96 -18.16
C ALA A 71 -27.58 3.04 -19.25
N GLY A 72 -28.55 3.20 -20.14
CA GLY A 72 -28.43 3.95 -21.40
C GLY A 72 -29.39 5.12 -21.64
N GLU A 73 -30.33 5.44 -20.75
CA GLU A 73 -31.20 6.62 -20.94
C GLU A 73 -31.06 7.65 -19.82
N THR A 74 -30.00 8.42 -19.86
CA THR A 74 -29.94 9.75 -19.27
C THR A 74 -30.41 10.74 -20.34
N THR A 75 -31.49 11.41 -20.07
CA THR A 75 -32.14 12.60 -20.65
C THR A 75 -33.52 12.34 -21.22
N GLY A 76 -34.50 12.68 -20.41
CA GLY A 76 -35.88 12.83 -20.85
C GLY A 76 -36.76 13.30 -19.70
N ALA A 77 -37.10 14.58 -19.68
CA ALA A 77 -38.08 15.13 -18.75
C ALA A 77 -39.38 14.32 -18.82
N PRO A 78 -40.16 14.21 -17.73
CA PRO A 78 -41.39 13.45 -17.72
C PRO A 78 -42.42 14.11 -18.68
N SER A 79 -42.74 13.43 -19.76
CA SER A 79 -43.88 13.81 -20.59
C SER A 79 -45.15 13.35 -19.88
N ASP A 80 -45.93 14.30 -19.41
CA ASP A 80 -47.33 14.12 -19.06
C ASP A 80 -48.07 13.54 -20.26
N LYS A 81 -48.43 12.28 -20.20
CA LYS A 81 -49.59 11.65 -20.81
C LYS A 81 -49.48 10.12 -20.74
N ALA A 82 -49.94 9.53 -19.67
CA ALA A 82 -50.35 8.13 -19.68
C ALA A 82 -51.79 8.06 -19.13
N THR A 83 -52.74 8.02 -20.06
CA THR A 83 -54.14 7.72 -19.81
C THR A 83 -54.26 6.24 -19.39
N PRO A 84 -55.03 5.90 -18.36
CA PRO A 84 -55.20 4.52 -17.95
C PRO A 84 -56.07 3.75 -18.93
N THR A 85 -55.50 2.79 -19.61
CA THR A 85 -56.25 1.88 -20.49
C THR A 85 -57.00 0.85 -19.62
N ARG A 86 -58.32 1.00 -19.61
CA ARG A 86 -59.28 0.12 -18.97
C ARG A 86 -59.33 -1.21 -19.73
N VAL A 87 -58.98 -2.33 -19.09
CA VAL A 87 -59.15 -3.67 -19.63
C VAL A 87 -60.56 -4.13 -19.43
N PRO A 88 -61.28 -4.66 -20.46
CA PRO A 88 -62.69 -5.11 -20.32
C PRO A 88 -62.75 -6.48 -19.66
N ILE A 89 -63.63 -6.60 -18.69
CA ILE A 89 -64.08 -7.84 -18.06
C ILE A 89 -65.04 -8.55 -19.01
N GLY A 90 -64.73 -9.80 -19.32
CA GLY A 90 -65.80 -10.71 -19.80
C GLY A 90 -65.44 -11.55 -21.02
N THR A 91 -65.10 -12.83 -20.80
CA THR A 91 -65.61 -13.90 -21.66
C THR A 91 -65.54 -15.26 -20.97
N LYS A 92 -66.59 -15.98 -21.14
CA LYS A 92 -67.07 -17.23 -20.58
C LYS A 92 -66.13 -18.45 -20.68
N LEU A 93 -66.21 -19.28 -19.64
CA LEU A 93 -65.76 -20.69 -19.61
C LEU A 93 -66.52 -21.58 -20.59
N PRO A 94 -65.92 -22.57 -21.21
CA PRO A 94 -66.63 -23.76 -21.66
C PRO A 94 -66.46 -24.91 -20.66
N LYS A 95 -67.60 -25.53 -20.31
CA LYS A 95 -67.72 -26.82 -19.59
C LYS A 95 -67.43 -27.95 -20.58
N SER A 96 -66.60 -28.92 -20.24
CA SER A 96 -66.87 -30.32 -20.58
C SER A 96 -66.02 -31.24 -19.74
N GLY A 97 -66.72 -32.16 -19.08
CA GLY A 97 -66.11 -33.17 -18.22
C GLY A 97 -65.65 -34.41 -18.96
N LYS A 98 -64.71 -35.10 -18.36
CA LYS A 98 -64.59 -36.57 -18.43
C LYS A 98 -63.87 -37.12 -17.20
N LYS A 99 -64.56 -37.97 -16.48
CA LYS A 99 -64.03 -38.82 -15.41
C LYS A 99 -63.05 -39.83 -15.95
N ILE A 100 -61.91 -40.02 -15.30
CA ILE A 100 -61.19 -41.28 -15.28
C ILE A 100 -60.69 -41.53 -13.87
N LYS A 101 -60.95 -42.77 -13.38
CA LYS A 101 -60.62 -43.35 -12.08
C LYS A 101 -59.15 -43.74 -11.99
N GLY A 102 -58.61 -43.72 -10.76
CA GLY A 102 -57.48 -44.52 -10.40
C GLY A 102 -56.48 -43.82 -9.49
N ALA A 103 -56.58 -44.02 -8.16
CA ALA A 103 -55.58 -43.67 -7.18
C ALA A 103 -54.39 -44.68 -7.17
N PRO A 104 -53.20 -44.30 -6.71
CA PRO A 104 -52.86 -44.67 -5.33
C PRO A 104 -52.18 -43.54 -4.51
N ARG A 105 -52.31 -43.74 -3.20
CA ARG A 105 -51.78 -42.94 -2.08
C ARG A 105 -50.25 -42.81 -2.13
N GLY A 106 -49.77 -41.62 -1.79
CA GLY A 106 -48.46 -41.53 -1.19
C GLY A 106 -47.75 -40.19 -1.39
N LYS A 107 -47.56 -39.47 -0.28
CA LYS A 107 -46.66 -38.36 0.03
C LYS A 107 -47.24 -36.93 -0.12
N ARG A 108 -47.40 -36.34 1.08
CA ARG A 108 -47.58 -34.91 1.27
C ARG A 108 -46.50 -34.15 0.54
N ALA A 109 -46.85 -33.40 -0.48
CA ALA A 109 -46.05 -32.38 -1.07
C ALA A 109 -46.46 -31.04 -0.46
N SER A 110 -45.51 -30.38 0.17
CA SER A 110 -45.61 -29.00 0.63
C SER A 110 -45.90 -28.09 -0.56
N ILE A 111 -47.00 -27.38 -0.49
CA ILE A 111 -47.38 -26.39 -1.52
C ILE A 111 -46.59 -25.15 -1.21
N ASN A 112 -45.39 -25.03 -1.77
CA ASN A 112 -44.72 -23.73 -1.95
C ASN A 112 -45.00 -23.29 -3.39
N SER A 113 -46.10 -22.54 -3.58
CA SER A 113 -46.30 -21.82 -4.82
C SER A 113 -45.46 -20.53 -4.81
N ALA A 114 -44.23 -20.66 -5.24
CA ALA A 114 -43.47 -19.51 -5.67
C ALA A 114 -44.01 -19.06 -7.05
N VAL A 115 -44.70 -17.94 -7.06
CA VAL A 115 -45.05 -17.24 -8.32
C VAL A 115 -43.74 -16.58 -8.79
N SER A 116 -43.05 -17.24 -9.69
CA SER A 116 -41.91 -16.64 -10.38
C SER A 116 -42.46 -15.69 -11.46
N VAL A 117 -42.31 -14.40 -11.24
CA VAL A 117 -42.41 -13.43 -12.33
C VAL A 117 -41.05 -13.50 -13.05
N ALA A 118 -41.04 -14.27 -14.14
CA ALA A 118 -39.90 -14.29 -15.07
C ALA A 118 -39.94 -12.96 -15.85
N THR A 119 -39.11 -12.00 -15.44
CA THR A 119 -38.76 -10.87 -16.31
C THR A 119 -37.72 -11.36 -17.29
N GLY A 120 -38.14 -11.59 -18.52
CA GLY A 120 -37.28 -12.10 -19.60
C GLY A 120 -36.29 -11.06 -20.06
N GLY A 121 -35.03 -11.24 -19.64
CA GLY A 121 -33.87 -10.71 -20.35
C GLY A 121 -33.26 -11.84 -21.19
N ALA A 122 -32.89 -11.56 -22.41
CA ALA A 122 -32.30 -12.50 -23.36
C ALA A 122 -30.88 -12.89 -22.93
N SER A 123 -30.77 -13.86 -22.05
CA SER A 123 -29.65 -14.79 -21.84
C SER A 123 -29.95 -15.60 -20.59
N GLY A 124 -29.65 -16.90 -20.57
CA GLY A 124 -29.99 -17.87 -19.53
C GLY A 124 -29.43 -17.60 -18.13
N ALA A 125 -29.57 -16.41 -17.62
CA ALA A 125 -29.14 -15.99 -16.29
C ALA A 125 -30.04 -16.61 -15.22
N SER A 126 -29.46 -17.38 -14.27
CA SER A 126 -30.18 -18.09 -13.23
C SER A 126 -30.10 -17.32 -11.90
N TRP A 127 -30.80 -16.19 -11.81
CA TRP A 127 -30.99 -15.46 -10.56
C TRP A 127 -32.47 -15.09 -10.36
N ASN A 128 -32.84 -14.85 -9.11
CA ASN A 128 -34.20 -14.52 -8.73
C ASN A 128 -34.26 -13.48 -7.61
N VAL A 129 -35.27 -12.61 -7.63
CA VAL A 129 -35.54 -11.63 -6.57
C VAL A 129 -36.42 -12.28 -5.49
N ASP A 130 -35.99 -12.19 -4.23
CA ASP A 130 -36.77 -12.66 -3.07
C ASP A 130 -37.70 -11.54 -2.60
N GLU A 131 -38.98 -11.62 -3.00
CA GLU A 131 -40.00 -10.63 -2.63
C GLU A 131 -40.18 -10.44 -1.12
N ARG A 132 -39.97 -11.51 -0.32
CA ARG A 132 -40.07 -11.43 1.15
C ARG A 132 -38.91 -10.65 1.73
N ALA A 133 -37.71 -10.90 1.24
CA ALA A 133 -36.51 -10.14 1.62
C ALA A 133 -36.68 -8.66 1.24
N VAL A 134 -37.25 -8.35 0.07
CA VAL A 134 -37.56 -6.98 -0.36
C VAL A 134 -38.51 -6.27 0.61
N VAL A 135 -39.60 -6.92 1.01
CA VAL A 135 -40.56 -6.34 1.96
C VAL A 135 -39.92 -6.08 3.32
N GLU A 136 -39.13 -6.99 3.81
CA GLU A 136 -38.44 -6.83 5.08
C GLU A 136 -37.37 -5.73 5.02
N ALA A 137 -36.56 -5.68 3.98
CA ALA A 137 -35.57 -4.62 3.78
C ALA A 137 -36.21 -3.22 3.69
N LYS A 138 -37.38 -3.09 3.06
CA LYS A 138 -38.17 -1.81 3.06
C LYS A 138 -38.49 -1.36 4.47
N LYS A 139 -39.04 -2.26 5.31
CA LYS A 139 -39.38 -1.95 6.70
C LYS A 139 -38.13 -1.53 7.50
N VAL A 140 -37.03 -2.24 7.34
CA VAL A 140 -35.77 -1.91 8.00
C VAL A 140 -35.27 -0.53 7.57
N ALA A 141 -35.28 -0.21 6.27
CA ALA A 141 -34.89 1.09 5.76
C ALA A 141 -35.76 2.23 6.33
N GLU A 142 -37.07 2.02 6.42
CA GLU A 142 -38.00 2.99 7.01
C GLU A 142 -37.80 3.18 8.51
N GLN A 143 -37.58 2.11 9.25
CA GLN A 143 -37.24 2.17 10.68
C GLN A 143 -35.92 2.92 10.94
N LEU A 144 -34.87 2.60 10.18
CA LEU A 144 -33.58 3.30 10.27
C LEU A 144 -33.72 4.79 9.98
N LEU A 145 -34.50 5.15 8.97
CA LEU A 145 -34.76 6.56 8.67
C LEU A 145 -35.53 7.26 9.79
N GLY A 146 -36.50 6.57 10.40
CA GLY A 146 -37.24 7.07 11.57
C GLY A 146 -36.30 7.35 12.74
N HIS A 147 -35.41 6.43 13.04
CA HIS A 147 -34.39 6.61 14.07
C HIS A 147 -33.44 7.75 13.73
N LEU A 148 -32.95 7.81 12.49
CA LEU A 148 -32.03 8.86 12.05
C LEU A 148 -32.66 10.26 12.12
N ARG A 149 -33.96 10.39 11.79
CA ARG A 149 -34.73 11.64 11.94
C ARG A 149 -34.90 12.03 13.42
N SER A 150 -35.15 11.07 14.29
CA SER A 150 -35.20 11.34 15.73
C SER A 150 -33.87 11.85 16.25
N LEU A 151 -32.79 11.21 15.86
CA LEU A 151 -31.42 11.57 16.22
C LEU A 151 -31.03 12.95 15.69
N ALA A 152 -31.43 13.30 14.44
CA ALA A 152 -31.16 14.61 13.87
C ALA A 152 -31.88 15.75 14.63
N ARG A 153 -33.02 15.46 15.23
CA ARG A 153 -33.74 16.44 16.11
C ARG A 153 -33.06 16.61 17.46
N SER A 154 -32.45 15.53 17.99
CA SER A 154 -31.74 15.58 19.27
C SER A 154 -30.34 16.17 19.14
N HIS A 155 -29.72 16.02 17.96
CA HIS A 155 -28.34 16.41 17.67
C HIS A 155 -28.22 17.14 16.32
N PRO A 156 -28.77 18.37 16.22
CA PRO A 156 -28.82 19.10 14.94
C PRO A 156 -27.42 19.43 14.38
N ASP A 157 -26.41 19.54 15.23
CA ASP A 157 -25.04 19.88 14.83
C ASP A 157 -24.36 18.78 13.99
N PHE A 158 -24.87 17.56 14.03
CA PHE A 158 -24.31 16.41 13.29
C PHE A 158 -25.05 16.05 12.00
N CYS A 159 -26.15 16.73 11.71
CA CYS A 159 -26.99 16.43 10.56
C CYS A 159 -27.20 17.68 9.70
N ALA A 160 -27.26 17.49 8.39
CA ALA A 160 -27.61 18.59 7.50
C ALA A 160 -29.08 19.06 7.72
N PRO A 161 -29.37 20.33 7.45
CA PRO A 161 -30.74 20.85 7.49
C PRO A 161 -31.73 19.99 6.67
N GLY A 162 -32.92 19.77 7.19
CA GLY A 162 -33.96 18.99 6.53
C GLY A 162 -33.95 17.48 6.78
N VAL A 163 -32.93 16.91 7.37
CA VAL A 163 -32.89 15.47 7.71
C VAL A 163 -33.92 15.11 8.79
N GLY A 164 -34.13 16.00 9.75
CA GLY A 164 -35.13 15.85 10.84
C GLY A 164 -36.58 16.08 10.42
N GLU A 165 -36.82 16.68 9.25
CA GLU A 165 -38.13 17.02 8.74
C GLU A 165 -38.75 15.84 8.00
N GLY A 166 -40.05 15.63 8.16
CA GLY A 166 -40.81 14.66 7.39
C GLY A 166 -40.86 15.06 5.93
N ASP A 167 -40.93 14.12 5.01
CA ASP A 167 -41.23 14.40 3.62
C ASP A 167 -42.71 14.86 3.51
N PRO A 168 -43.00 16.11 3.15
CA PRO A 168 -44.36 16.60 3.08
C PRO A 168 -45.18 15.97 1.94
N SER A 169 -44.53 15.29 0.98
CA SER A 169 -45.20 14.75 -0.20
C SER A 169 -45.74 13.34 -0.04
N GLY A 170 -45.34 12.58 1.03
CA GLY A 170 -45.74 11.19 1.20
C GLY A 170 -45.33 10.28 0.03
N ALA A 171 -44.43 10.76 -0.81
CA ALA A 171 -44.05 10.08 -2.04
C ALA A 171 -43.28 8.81 -1.75
N VAL A 172 -43.66 7.72 -2.37
CA VAL A 172 -42.85 6.50 -2.52
C VAL A 172 -41.56 6.90 -3.23
N TRP A 173 -40.46 6.72 -2.56
CA TRP A 173 -39.17 7.26 -2.98
C TRP A 173 -38.66 6.60 -4.26
N PRO A 174 -38.62 7.31 -5.38
CA PRO A 174 -37.95 6.78 -6.54
C PRO A 174 -36.43 6.72 -6.24
N PHE A 175 -35.80 5.67 -6.69
CA PHE A 175 -34.36 5.65 -6.83
C PHE A 175 -33.98 6.72 -7.85
N LEU A 176 -33.27 7.75 -7.42
CA LEU A 176 -32.84 8.82 -8.32
C LEU A 176 -31.69 8.28 -9.20
N CYS A 177 -32.05 7.87 -10.42
CA CYS A 177 -31.08 7.56 -11.45
C CYS A 177 -30.29 8.84 -11.78
N GLY A 178 -28.98 8.81 -11.63
CA GLY A 178 -28.09 9.88 -12.06
C GLY A 178 -27.15 10.41 -10.96
N ALA A 179 -27.68 11.10 -9.97
CA ALA A 179 -26.82 11.60 -8.86
C ALA A 179 -26.50 10.54 -7.81
N GLY A 180 -27.37 9.54 -7.63
CA GLY A 180 -27.21 8.51 -6.60
C GLY A 180 -26.28 7.34 -6.95
N GLU A 181 -25.87 7.16 -8.20
CA GLU A 181 -25.07 5.99 -8.58
C GLU A 181 -23.63 6.07 -8.04
N SER A 182 -23.00 7.23 -8.07
CA SER A 182 -21.71 7.47 -7.47
C SER A 182 -21.77 7.56 -5.94
N GLU A 183 -22.90 8.01 -5.39
CA GLU A 183 -23.08 8.23 -3.96
C GLU A 183 -23.21 6.93 -3.16
N ALA A 184 -23.75 5.87 -3.75
CA ALA A 184 -23.82 4.56 -3.11
C ALA A 184 -22.40 4.03 -2.78
N GLY A 185 -21.46 4.16 -3.72
CA GLY A 185 -20.05 3.80 -3.50
C GLY A 185 -19.39 4.67 -2.43
N LEU A 186 -19.68 5.96 -2.42
CA LEU A 186 -19.15 6.92 -1.45
C LEU A 186 -19.61 6.57 -0.02
N LEU A 187 -20.90 6.34 0.18
CA LEU A 187 -21.46 5.94 1.47
C LEU A 187 -20.89 4.61 1.96
N LEU A 188 -20.78 3.64 1.07
CA LEU A 188 -20.20 2.33 1.40
C LEU A 188 -18.70 2.40 1.70
N ALA A 189 -17.94 3.32 1.08
CA ALA A 189 -16.53 3.52 1.41
C ALA A 189 -16.34 3.97 2.86
N VAL A 190 -17.29 4.76 3.38
CA VAL A 190 -17.27 5.16 4.80
C VAL A 190 -17.54 3.98 5.73
N ALA A 191 -18.47 3.07 5.33
CA ALA A 191 -18.75 1.85 6.11
C ALA A 191 -17.61 0.84 6.04
N TYR A 192 -17.00 0.67 4.88
CA TYR A 192 -16.01 -0.35 4.57
C TYR A 192 -14.72 0.24 4.01
N PRO A 193 -13.99 1.08 4.78
CA PRO A 193 -12.75 1.73 4.32
C PRO A 193 -11.64 0.73 4.00
N ASP A 194 -11.65 -0.42 4.65
CA ASP A 194 -10.74 -1.55 4.44
C ASP A 194 -11.05 -2.36 3.17
N ARG A 195 -12.17 -2.08 2.52
CA ARG A 195 -12.66 -2.80 1.33
C ARG A 195 -12.80 -1.91 0.09
N VAL A 196 -12.25 -0.71 0.11
CA VAL A 196 -12.03 0.05 -1.12
C VAL A 196 -11.04 -0.74 -1.97
N ALA A 197 -11.36 -0.94 -3.24
CA ALA A 197 -10.61 -1.82 -4.12
C ALA A 197 -10.31 -1.14 -5.46
N ALA A 198 -9.10 -1.29 -5.97
CA ALA A 198 -8.75 -0.86 -7.31
C ALA A 198 -8.42 -2.07 -8.19
N ARG A 199 -8.75 -1.95 -9.47
CA ARG A 199 -8.51 -2.99 -10.46
C ARG A 199 -7.02 -3.17 -10.68
N LYS A 200 -6.52 -4.40 -10.51
CA LYS A 200 -5.11 -4.75 -10.69
C LYS A 200 -4.79 -5.15 -12.14
N ASN A 201 -5.75 -5.80 -12.80
CA ASN A 201 -5.59 -6.26 -14.18
C ASN A 201 -6.94 -6.39 -14.88
N ARG A 202 -6.90 -6.63 -16.20
CA ARG A 202 -8.12 -6.86 -17.02
C ARG A 202 -8.85 -8.18 -16.69
N GLY A 203 -8.24 -9.06 -15.90
CA GLY A 203 -8.77 -10.38 -15.55
C GLY A 203 -9.72 -10.39 -14.35
N GLY A 204 -10.18 -9.23 -13.85
CA GLY A 204 -11.14 -9.16 -12.74
C GLY A 204 -10.51 -9.36 -11.34
N ALA A 205 -9.22 -9.13 -11.19
CA ALA A 205 -8.56 -9.07 -9.89
C ALA A 205 -8.50 -7.63 -9.38
N PHE A 206 -8.80 -7.45 -8.09
CA PHE A 206 -8.82 -6.17 -7.40
C PHE A 206 -7.92 -6.22 -6.17
N GLN A 207 -7.17 -5.15 -5.92
CA GLN A 207 -6.39 -4.94 -4.69
C GLN A 207 -7.27 -4.20 -3.69
N LEU A 208 -7.35 -4.70 -2.45
CA LEU A 208 -8.11 -4.08 -1.36
C LEU A 208 -7.24 -3.11 -0.55
N SER A 209 -7.88 -2.07 -0.02
CA SER A 209 -7.25 -1.08 0.87
C SER A 209 -6.83 -1.64 2.23
N GLY A 210 -7.49 -2.68 2.71
CA GLY A 210 -7.10 -3.39 3.93
C GLY A 210 -5.99 -4.43 3.74
N GLY A 211 -5.38 -4.48 2.56
CA GLY A 211 -4.46 -5.55 2.15
C GLY A 211 -5.21 -6.75 1.56
N GLY A 212 -4.51 -7.59 0.83
CA GLY A 212 -5.13 -8.72 0.16
C GLY A 212 -5.72 -8.39 -1.21
N ALA A 213 -6.36 -9.37 -1.84
CA ALA A 213 -6.94 -9.25 -3.17
C ALA A 213 -8.32 -9.92 -3.24
N ALA A 214 -9.20 -9.35 -4.05
CA ALA A 214 -10.47 -9.95 -4.40
C ALA A 214 -10.48 -10.32 -5.88
N SER A 215 -11.15 -11.42 -6.21
CA SER A 215 -11.30 -11.88 -7.61
C SER A 215 -12.77 -12.04 -7.95
N VAL A 216 -13.08 -11.83 -9.23
CA VAL A 216 -14.42 -12.06 -9.75
C VAL A 216 -14.53 -13.49 -10.26
N GLY A 217 -15.63 -14.17 -9.92
CA GLY A 217 -15.91 -15.52 -10.40
C GLY A 217 -16.07 -15.58 -11.93
N SER A 218 -15.73 -16.72 -12.52
CA SER A 218 -15.84 -16.94 -13.96
C SER A 218 -17.23 -16.68 -14.55
N ASN A 219 -18.27 -16.79 -13.72
CA ASN A 219 -19.67 -16.58 -14.09
C ASN A 219 -20.03 -15.11 -14.30
N HIS A 220 -19.23 -14.18 -13.78
CA HIS A 220 -19.51 -12.74 -13.79
C HIS A 220 -18.58 -11.95 -14.71
N LYS A 221 -17.91 -12.62 -15.67
CA LYS A 221 -16.96 -11.95 -16.60
C LYS A 221 -17.61 -10.82 -17.42
N ASP A 222 -18.89 -10.94 -17.68
CA ASP A 222 -19.67 -9.98 -18.47
C ASP A 222 -20.51 -9.01 -17.61
N ASP A 223 -20.28 -9.01 -16.27
CA ASP A 223 -20.98 -8.12 -15.37
C ASP A 223 -20.68 -6.64 -15.70
N ALA A 224 -21.69 -5.79 -15.56
CA ALA A 224 -21.61 -4.36 -15.88
C ALA A 224 -20.46 -3.66 -15.12
N LEU A 225 -20.20 -4.06 -13.87
CA LEU A 225 -19.07 -3.57 -13.07
C LEU A 225 -17.69 -3.90 -13.66
N LEU A 226 -17.62 -4.87 -14.56
CA LEU A 226 -16.35 -5.31 -15.14
C LEU A 226 -16.09 -4.78 -16.54
N ARG A 227 -17.08 -4.15 -17.18
CA ARG A 227 -16.92 -3.62 -18.52
C ARG A 227 -15.78 -2.62 -18.57
N SER A 228 -14.75 -2.98 -19.34
CA SER A 228 -13.54 -2.16 -19.53
C SER A 228 -13.90 -0.92 -20.35
N GLY A 229 -13.54 0.25 -19.85
CA GLY A 229 -13.73 1.52 -20.57
C GLY A 229 -14.43 2.61 -19.76
N ASP A 230 -15.15 2.23 -18.72
CA ASP A 230 -15.73 3.19 -17.79
C ASP A 230 -14.74 3.43 -16.63
N LYS A 231 -14.21 4.64 -16.52
CA LYS A 231 -13.27 5.03 -15.46
C LYS A 231 -13.88 4.89 -14.06
N SER A 232 -15.23 4.95 -13.96
CA SER A 232 -15.96 4.74 -12.71
C SER A 232 -15.82 3.32 -12.17
N ASN A 233 -15.54 2.33 -13.03
CA ASN A 233 -15.42 0.92 -12.66
C ASN A 233 -13.98 0.47 -12.34
N GLU A 234 -13.02 1.39 -12.37
CA GLU A 234 -11.64 1.08 -11.97
C GLU A 234 -11.48 0.98 -10.45
N THR A 235 -12.34 1.66 -9.70
CA THR A 235 -12.36 1.65 -8.24
C THR A 235 -13.74 1.22 -7.74
N LEU A 236 -13.76 0.25 -6.84
CA LEU A 236 -14.97 -0.32 -6.26
C LEU A 236 -14.93 -0.25 -4.74
N VAL A 237 -16.08 -0.33 -4.11
CA VAL A 237 -16.19 -0.66 -2.68
C VAL A 237 -16.81 -2.04 -2.58
N VAL A 238 -16.09 -2.99 -2.04
CA VAL A 238 -16.52 -4.37 -1.89
C VAL A 238 -17.33 -4.51 -0.60
N VAL A 239 -18.57 -4.92 -0.72
CA VAL A 239 -19.48 -5.08 0.43
C VAL A 239 -19.40 -6.50 0.96
N GLU A 240 -19.45 -7.49 0.07
CA GLU A 240 -19.44 -8.90 0.44
C GLU A 240 -18.31 -9.66 -0.28
N LEU A 241 -17.54 -10.38 0.53
CA LEU A 241 -16.48 -11.30 0.11
C LEU A 241 -16.80 -12.70 0.58
N VAL A 242 -16.62 -13.68 -0.27
CA VAL A 242 -16.70 -15.10 0.06
C VAL A 242 -15.31 -15.69 -0.05
N GLY A 243 -14.81 -16.25 1.07
CA GLY A 243 -13.52 -16.95 1.07
C GLY A 243 -13.56 -18.14 0.13
N ASP A 244 -12.67 -18.24 -0.83
CA ASP A 244 -12.41 -19.49 -1.53
C ASP A 244 -11.79 -20.45 -0.52
N GLY A 245 -12.56 -21.49 -0.12
CA GLY A 245 -12.11 -22.53 0.78
C GLY A 245 -10.78 -23.12 0.32
N ALA A 246 -9.90 -23.39 1.28
CA ALA A 246 -8.51 -23.78 1.16
C ALA A 246 -8.20 -24.64 -0.10
N GLY A 247 -7.71 -23.99 -1.14
CA GLY A 247 -7.13 -24.61 -2.32
C GLY A 247 -5.75 -24.03 -2.56
N SER A 248 -4.74 -24.86 -2.34
CA SER A 248 -3.31 -24.73 -2.66
C SER A 248 -2.58 -23.44 -2.24
N ALA A 249 -1.43 -23.63 -1.62
CA ALA A 249 -0.45 -22.65 -1.14
C ALA A 249 -0.21 -21.51 -2.14
N GLY A 250 -0.74 -20.32 -1.82
CA GLY A 250 -0.54 -19.10 -2.60
C GLY A 250 -1.64 -18.12 -2.25
N ALA A 251 -1.37 -16.87 -2.19
CA ALA A 251 -2.20 -15.73 -1.81
C ALA A 251 -3.72 -16.00 -1.80
N ARG A 252 -4.38 -15.89 -0.63
CA ARG A 252 -5.84 -15.94 -0.48
C ARG A 252 -6.46 -14.83 -1.31
N SER A 253 -7.15 -15.18 -2.38
CA SER A 253 -7.99 -14.27 -3.15
C SER A 253 -9.43 -14.59 -2.81
N ASP A 254 -10.05 -13.70 -2.04
CA ASP A 254 -11.47 -13.83 -1.73
C ASP A 254 -12.29 -13.56 -2.99
N ARG A 255 -13.44 -14.25 -3.13
CA ARG A 255 -14.35 -14.03 -4.25
C ARG A 255 -15.27 -12.85 -3.97
N LEU A 256 -15.30 -11.87 -4.86
CA LEU A 256 -16.20 -10.74 -4.82
C LEU A 256 -17.63 -11.20 -5.12
N ARG A 257 -18.58 -10.85 -4.25
CA ARG A 257 -19.99 -11.19 -4.40
C ARG A 257 -20.89 -9.97 -4.53
N MET A 258 -20.56 -8.87 -3.87
CA MET A 258 -21.30 -7.62 -3.94
C MET A 258 -20.36 -6.43 -3.83
N ALA A 259 -20.53 -5.46 -4.72
CA ALA A 259 -19.73 -4.23 -4.72
C ALA A 259 -20.52 -3.05 -5.30
N ALA A 260 -20.03 -1.85 -5.05
CA ALA A 260 -20.49 -0.62 -5.69
C ALA A 260 -19.33 0.07 -6.41
N PRO A 261 -19.53 0.67 -7.57
CA PRO A 261 -18.53 1.55 -8.17
C PRO A 261 -18.39 2.82 -7.34
N ILE A 262 -17.20 3.37 -7.29
CA ILE A 262 -16.92 4.65 -6.65
C ILE A 262 -16.01 5.48 -7.55
N ASP A 263 -16.38 6.74 -7.74
CA ASP A 263 -15.55 7.66 -8.50
C ASP A 263 -14.28 7.96 -7.71
N ARG A 264 -13.14 7.81 -8.37
CA ARG A 264 -11.84 8.10 -7.82
C ARG A 264 -11.70 9.57 -7.39
N ALA A 265 -12.41 10.48 -8.05
CA ALA A 265 -12.46 11.88 -7.69
C ALA A 265 -12.93 12.12 -6.24
N CYS A 266 -13.73 11.19 -5.67
CA CYS A 266 -14.15 11.25 -4.27
C CYS A 266 -12.98 11.21 -3.28
N PHE A 267 -11.83 10.70 -3.68
CA PHE A 267 -10.62 10.61 -2.86
C PHE A 267 -9.59 11.69 -3.20
N GLU A 268 -9.75 12.40 -4.31
CA GLU A 268 -8.72 13.29 -4.85
C GLU A 268 -8.95 14.74 -4.43
N GLY A 269 -7.87 15.40 -4.01
CA GLY A 269 -7.84 16.80 -3.65
C GLY A 269 -8.64 17.16 -2.39
N PRO A 270 -8.51 18.39 -1.90
CA PRO A 270 -9.21 18.85 -0.69
C PRO A 270 -10.74 18.93 -0.85
N GLU A 271 -11.23 18.97 -2.08
CA GLU A 271 -12.68 18.97 -2.41
C GLU A 271 -13.27 17.58 -2.52
N GLY A 272 -12.44 16.54 -2.55
CA GLY A 272 -12.90 15.16 -2.56
C GLY A 272 -13.65 14.80 -1.27
N ALA A 273 -14.86 14.27 -1.39
CA ALA A 273 -15.75 14.00 -0.25
C ALA A 273 -15.11 13.07 0.81
N LEU A 274 -14.18 12.23 0.40
CA LEU A 274 -13.48 11.27 1.27
C LEU A 274 -12.01 11.65 1.52
N PHE A 275 -11.55 12.77 0.95
CA PHE A 275 -10.20 13.27 1.19
C PHE A 275 -10.06 13.71 2.66
N GLY A 276 -8.96 13.35 3.29
CA GLY A 276 -8.74 13.61 4.72
C GLY A 276 -9.52 12.70 5.67
N THR A 277 -10.65 12.12 5.22
CA THR A 277 -11.44 11.16 6.01
C THR A 277 -10.90 9.74 5.82
N LEU A 278 -10.69 9.32 4.59
CA LEU A 278 -10.20 7.99 4.22
C LEU A 278 -8.91 8.05 3.42
N ALA A 279 -8.81 8.95 2.45
CA ALA A 279 -7.62 9.13 1.64
C ALA A 279 -6.60 10.00 2.37
N ARG A 280 -5.33 9.63 2.26
CA ARG A 280 -4.21 10.37 2.83
C ARG A 280 -3.20 10.66 1.75
N GLN A 281 -2.85 11.92 1.62
CA GLN A 281 -1.72 12.33 0.79
C GLN A 281 -0.48 12.42 1.66
N ARG A 282 0.62 11.83 1.19
CA ARG A 282 1.94 11.90 1.80
C ARG A 282 2.96 12.28 0.75
N ASP A 283 3.84 13.17 1.12
CA ASP A 283 5.03 13.44 0.34
C ASP A 283 6.11 12.47 0.81
N GLU A 284 6.64 11.68 -0.10
CA GLU A 284 7.67 10.67 0.16
C GLU A 284 8.92 11.04 -0.62
N VAL A 285 10.01 11.27 0.10
CA VAL A 285 11.36 11.41 -0.47
C VAL A 285 12.17 10.22 0.00
N PHE A 286 12.75 9.46 -0.90
CA PHE A 286 13.42 8.21 -0.57
C PHE A 286 14.58 7.90 -1.51
N TRP A 287 15.55 7.14 -1.01
CA TRP A 287 16.63 6.59 -1.81
C TRP A 287 16.18 5.37 -2.61
N ALA A 288 16.48 5.36 -3.89
CA ALA A 288 16.22 4.21 -4.76
C ALA A 288 17.52 3.48 -5.09
N SER A 289 17.73 2.32 -4.47
CA SER A 289 18.95 1.50 -4.60
C SER A 289 19.28 1.11 -6.03
N ALA A 290 18.25 0.85 -6.86
CA ALA A 290 18.44 0.42 -8.24
C ALA A 290 19.04 1.51 -9.15
N SER A 291 18.60 2.76 -8.99
CA SER A 291 19.10 3.92 -9.75
C SER A 291 20.21 4.68 -9.05
N LYS A 292 20.46 4.38 -7.77
CA LYS A 292 21.40 5.10 -6.89
C LYS A 292 21.14 6.60 -6.88
N SER A 293 19.87 6.96 -6.70
CA SER A 293 19.41 8.36 -6.69
C SER A 293 18.21 8.54 -5.77
N VAL A 294 17.99 9.78 -5.33
CA VAL A 294 16.84 10.16 -4.53
C VAL A 294 15.67 10.44 -5.43
N PHE A 295 14.49 9.95 -5.06
CA PHE A 295 13.22 10.23 -5.71
C PHE A 295 12.25 10.88 -4.75
N ALA A 296 11.40 11.75 -5.28
CA ALA A 296 10.32 12.40 -4.56
C ALA A 296 8.99 12.15 -5.27
N ARG A 297 7.97 11.76 -4.51
CA ARG A 297 6.61 11.56 -5.01
C ARG A 297 5.57 11.97 -3.99
N LYS A 298 4.47 12.52 -4.47
CA LYS A 298 3.22 12.69 -3.72
C LYS A 298 2.38 11.44 -3.90
N ARG A 299 2.10 10.76 -2.80
CA ARG A 299 1.35 9.51 -2.81
C ARG A 299 0.00 9.71 -2.16
N LEU A 300 -1.06 9.49 -2.93
CA LEU A 300 -2.43 9.44 -2.43
C LEU A 300 -2.81 7.98 -2.19
N SER A 301 -3.18 7.64 -0.97
CA SER A 301 -3.53 6.27 -0.61
C SER A 301 -4.75 6.18 0.30
N VAL A 302 -5.45 5.03 0.23
CA VAL A 302 -6.48 4.61 1.17
C VAL A 302 -6.01 3.28 1.77
N GLY A 303 -5.61 3.29 3.05
CA GLY A 303 -4.93 2.14 3.64
C GLY A 303 -3.70 1.73 2.82
N GLU A 304 -3.63 0.43 2.47
CA GLU A 304 -2.55 -0.13 1.64
C GLU A 304 -2.71 0.15 0.13
N LEU A 305 -3.88 0.64 -0.28
CA LEU A 305 -4.17 0.90 -1.68
C LEU A 305 -3.63 2.25 -2.12
N VAL A 306 -2.71 2.24 -3.07
CA VAL A 306 -2.20 3.45 -3.71
C VAL A 306 -3.12 3.83 -4.85
N LEU A 307 -3.78 4.98 -4.73
CA LEU A 307 -4.66 5.51 -5.75
C LEU A 307 -3.89 6.30 -6.82
N ARG A 308 -2.91 7.10 -6.38
CA ARG A 308 -2.17 7.99 -7.27
C ARG A 308 -0.75 8.24 -6.75
N GLU A 309 0.19 8.29 -7.66
CA GLU A 309 1.56 8.76 -7.42
C GLU A 309 1.90 9.85 -8.42
N ILE A 310 2.39 10.98 -7.93
CA ILE A 310 2.82 12.10 -8.75
C ILE A 310 4.26 12.41 -8.36
N PRO A 311 5.23 12.27 -9.27
CA PRO A 311 6.58 12.71 -8.98
C PRO A 311 6.63 14.24 -8.81
N PHE A 312 7.44 14.70 -7.89
CA PHE A 312 7.76 16.10 -7.73
C PHE A 312 9.28 16.31 -7.67
N SER A 313 9.72 17.56 -7.72
CA SER A 313 11.14 17.85 -7.72
C SER A 313 11.74 17.65 -6.34
N VAL A 314 12.80 16.84 -6.25
CA VAL A 314 13.58 16.68 -4.99
C VAL A 314 14.14 18.00 -4.46
N LYS A 315 14.26 19.03 -5.33
CA LYS A 315 14.72 20.36 -4.93
C LYS A 315 13.68 21.14 -4.10
N ASP A 316 12.41 20.72 -4.16
CA ASP A 316 11.33 21.40 -3.44
C ASP A 316 11.33 21.04 -1.94
N ASP A 317 12.02 19.95 -1.57
CA ASP A 317 12.21 19.52 -0.18
C ASP A 317 13.68 19.12 0.06
N PRO A 318 14.58 20.09 0.27
CA PRO A 318 16.02 19.85 0.42
C PRO A 318 16.37 19.08 1.71
N GLU A 319 15.60 19.23 2.78
CA GLU A 319 15.85 18.54 4.05
C GLU A 319 15.59 17.04 3.92
N SER A 320 14.40 16.66 3.44
CA SER A 320 14.08 15.25 3.18
C SER A 320 14.98 14.65 2.11
N THR A 321 15.42 15.44 1.11
CA THR A 321 16.38 15.00 0.09
C THR A 321 17.73 14.65 0.69
N THR A 322 18.24 15.49 1.60
CA THR A 322 19.50 15.22 2.31
C THR A 322 19.38 13.99 3.19
N SER A 323 18.26 13.82 3.92
CA SER A 323 17.99 12.65 4.73
C SER A 323 17.96 11.36 3.89
N ALA A 324 17.24 11.37 2.78
CA ALA A 324 17.19 10.23 1.86
C ALA A 324 18.56 9.92 1.23
N MET A 325 19.36 10.96 0.94
CA MET A 325 20.73 10.79 0.46
C MET A 325 21.62 10.13 1.51
N MET A 326 21.47 10.51 2.79
CA MET A 326 22.16 9.87 3.91
C MET A 326 21.77 8.39 4.04
N ASP A 327 20.50 8.03 3.84
CA ASP A 327 20.08 6.63 3.80
C ASP A 327 20.77 5.86 2.67
N GLY A 328 20.93 6.51 1.52
CA GLY A 328 21.70 5.96 0.40
C GLY A 328 23.19 5.74 0.75
N VAL A 329 23.80 6.67 1.46
CA VAL A 329 25.19 6.53 1.94
C VAL A 329 25.30 5.38 2.95
N ARG A 330 24.32 5.26 3.87
CA ARG A 330 24.27 4.14 4.84
C ARG A 330 24.14 2.79 4.14
N GLU A 331 23.31 2.69 3.12
CA GLU A 331 23.14 1.46 2.34
C GLU A 331 24.39 1.08 1.56
N MET A 332 25.04 2.05 0.91
CA MET A 332 26.22 1.80 0.08
C MET A 332 27.50 1.57 0.89
N GLY A 333 27.59 2.13 2.09
CA GLY A 333 28.82 2.29 2.86
C GLY A 333 29.70 3.44 2.32
N LEU A 334 30.51 4.05 3.20
CA LEU A 334 31.31 5.23 2.87
C LEU A 334 32.27 5.01 1.70
N ALA A 335 32.94 3.85 1.68
CA ALA A 335 33.93 3.56 0.65
C ALA A 335 33.34 3.48 -0.77
N ASN A 336 32.12 2.89 -0.89
CA ASN A 336 31.44 2.75 -2.17
C ASN A 336 30.68 4.02 -2.58
N ALA A 337 30.11 4.74 -1.60
CA ALA A 337 29.37 5.97 -1.85
C ALA A 337 30.30 7.05 -2.44
N PHE A 338 31.47 7.26 -1.84
CA PHE A 338 32.41 8.31 -2.24
C PHE A 338 33.50 7.85 -3.21
N SER A 339 33.49 6.58 -3.63
CA SER A 339 34.45 6.02 -4.60
C SER A 339 35.91 6.34 -4.25
N LEU A 340 36.32 6.02 -3.02
CA LEU A 340 37.65 6.32 -2.50
C LEU A 340 38.76 5.82 -3.41
N ASN A 341 39.71 6.69 -3.75
CA ASN A 341 40.89 6.32 -4.46
C ASN A 341 41.90 5.53 -3.56
N LYS A 342 42.94 4.95 -4.16
CA LYS A 342 43.90 4.14 -3.45
C LYS A 342 44.61 4.90 -2.32
N THR A 343 44.93 6.19 -2.54
CA THR A 343 45.63 7.03 -1.56
C THR A 343 44.72 7.31 -0.35
N ALA A 344 43.47 7.66 -0.58
CA ALA A 344 42.48 7.90 0.45
C ALA A 344 42.21 6.61 1.27
N THR A 345 42.03 5.50 0.59
CA THR A 345 41.87 4.18 1.25
C THR A 345 43.08 3.82 2.11
N LEU A 346 44.27 4.03 1.60
CA LEU A 346 45.49 3.73 2.35
C LEU A 346 45.64 4.62 3.59
N TRP A 347 45.30 5.93 3.46
CA TRP A 347 45.36 6.81 4.62
C TRP A 347 44.37 6.37 5.72
N LEU A 348 43.14 6.02 5.38
CA LEU A 348 42.14 5.52 6.34
C LEU A 348 42.59 4.23 7.02
N LYS A 349 43.23 3.30 6.27
CA LYS A 349 43.75 2.06 6.83
C LYS A 349 44.85 2.32 7.85
N ARG A 350 45.76 3.24 7.56
CA ARG A 350 46.82 3.68 8.45
C ARG A 350 46.30 4.32 9.73
N ALA A 351 45.35 5.23 9.57
CA ALA A 351 44.68 5.94 10.67
C ALA A 351 43.94 4.95 11.60
N ARG A 352 43.17 4.04 11.01
CA ARG A 352 42.45 2.99 11.75
C ARG A 352 43.42 2.02 12.50
N PHE A 353 44.61 1.80 11.90
CA PHE A 353 45.61 0.97 12.52
C PHE A 353 46.16 1.60 13.80
N ILE A 354 46.39 2.92 13.83
CA ILE A 354 46.83 3.66 15.03
C ILE A 354 45.85 3.49 16.18
N HIS A 355 44.56 3.76 15.93
CA HIS A 355 43.51 3.63 16.95
C HIS A 355 43.40 2.18 17.47
N ARG A 356 43.32 1.20 16.57
CA ARG A 356 43.14 -0.22 16.90
C ARG A 356 44.29 -0.80 17.74
N ASN A 357 45.49 -0.31 17.51
CA ASN A 357 46.69 -0.81 18.22
C ASN A 357 47.08 0.06 19.43
N GLY A 358 46.28 1.06 19.77
CA GLY A 358 46.54 1.93 20.92
C GLY A 358 47.88 2.66 20.83
N VAL A 359 48.29 3.06 19.62
CA VAL A 359 49.55 3.80 19.41
C VAL A 359 49.47 5.18 20.07
N ASP A 360 48.30 5.74 20.07
CA ASP A 360 47.94 6.98 20.77
C ASP A 360 46.50 6.85 21.30
N GLU A 361 46.31 7.01 22.61
CA GLU A 361 45.02 6.88 23.28
C GLU A 361 44.07 8.02 22.91
N THR A 362 44.59 9.16 22.46
CA THR A 362 43.79 10.31 22.05
C THR A 362 43.31 10.24 20.59
N PHE A 363 43.83 9.28 19.83
CA PHE A 363 43.52 9.14 18.42
C PHE A 363 42.07 8.65 18.23
N PRO A 364 41.22 9.37 17.42
CA PRO A 364 39.82 9.04 17.26
C PRO A 364 39.58 7.70 16.55
N ASP A 365 38.46 7.05 16.90
CA ASP A 365 38.00 5.88 16.14
C ASP A 365 37.44 6.32 14.78
N LEU A 366 38.16 5.99 13.72
CA LEU A 366 37.78 6.23 12.33
C LEU A 366 37.24 4.96 11.64
N SER A 367 36.77 3.97 12.43
CA SER A 367 36.09 2.81 11.88
C SER A 367 34.81 3.26 11.13
N GLU A 368 34.37 2.47 10.17
CA GLU A 368 33.16 2.81 9.40
C GLU A 368 31.93 2.94 10.30
N ASN A 369 31.83 2.10 11.32
CA ASN A 369 30.74 2.17 12.29
C ASN A 369 30.76 3.45 13.11
N ALA A 370 31.93 3.88 13.60
CA ALA A 370 32.07 5.12 14.38
C ALA A 370 31.75 6.35 13.52
N LEU A 371 32.26 6.39 12.30
CA LEU A 371 31.99 7.49 11.35
C LEU A 371 30.50 7.55 10.96
N MET A 372 29.86 6.41 10.74
CA MET A 372 28.44 6.36 10.36
C MET A 372 27.52 6.70 11.53
N HIS A 373 27.93 6.43 12.76
CA HIS A 373 27.13 6.74 13.95
C HIS A 373 26.88 8.25 14.10
N THR A 374 27.85 9.06 13.74
CA THR A 374 27.78 10.54 13.83
C THR A 374 27.65 11.21 12.46
N ALA A 375 27.34 10.45 11.40
CA ALA A 375 27.35 10.95 10.03
C ALA A 375 26.36 12.10 9.78
N ASP A 376 25.24 12.14 10.50
CA ASP A 376 24.27 13.22 10.39
C ASP A 376 24.84 14.57 10.84
N GLU A 377 25.84 14.59 11.74
CA GLU A 377 26.45 15.82 12.25
C GLU A 377 27.54 16.36 11.32
N TRP A 378 28.42 15.50 10.82
CA TRP A 378 29.61 15.93 10.09
C TRP A 378 29.48 15.80 8.56
N LEU A 379 28.68 14.85 8.06
CA LEU A 379 28.58 14.54 6.64
C LEU A 379 27.33 15.17 5.99
N ALA A 380 26.16 15.12 6.65
CA ALA A 380 24.91 15.59 6.07
C ALA A 380 24.96 17.05 5.54
N PRO A 381 25.62 18.00 6.19
CA PRO A 381 25.71 19.36 5.66
C PRO A 381 26.40 19.44 4.28
N TRP A 382 27.30 18.50 3.98
CA TRP A 382 28.03 18.45 2.71
C TRP A 382 27.27 17.70 1.62
N LEU A 383 26.17 17.06 1.96
CA LEU A 383 25.26 16.39 1.02
C LEU A 383 24.13 17.29 0.56
N ALA A 384 24.05 18.53 1.06
CA ALA A 384 23.02 19.48 0.65
C ALA A 384 23.05 19.70 -0.87
N GLY A 385 21.91 19.39 -1.53
CA GLY A 385 21.77 19.48 -2.98
C GLY A 385 22.25 18.26 -3.78
N ALA A 386 22.86 17.27 -3.14
CA ALA A 386 23.17 15.98 -3.77
C ALA A 386 21.87 15.15 -3.94
N THR A 387 21.66 14.62 -5.14
CA THR A 387 20.46 13.85 -5.49
C THR A 387 20.77 12.45 -5.99
N CYS A 388 22.03 12.17 -6.29
CA CYS A 388 22.47 10.87 -6.79
C CYS A 388 23.91 10.57 -6.39
N LYS A 389 24.29 9.29 -6.54
CA LYS A 389 25.67 8.85 -6.21
C LYS A 389 26.75 9.65 -6.93
N SER A 390 26.53 10.06 -8.19
CA SER A 390 27.54 10.83 -8.94
C SER A 390 27.87 12.16 -8.28
N ASP A 391 26.93 12.78 -7.59
CA ASP A 391 27.14 14.06 -6.91
C ASP A 391 28.15 13.93 -5.76
N LEU A 392 28.25 12.74 -5.15
CA LEU A 392 29.18 12.45 -4.07
C LEU A 392 30.64 12.38 -4.52
N THR A 393 30.88 12.19 -5.81
CA THR A 393 32.26 12.12 -6.34
C THR A 393 33.04 13.43 -6.23
N SER A 394 32.33 14.54 -6.09
CA SER A 394 32.91 15.87 -5.88
C SER A 394 33.35 16.13 -4.42
N VAL A 395 32.90 15.30 -3.48
CA VAL A 395 33.18 15.44 -2.05
C VAL A 395 34.44 14.67 -1.68
N ASP A 396 35.45 15.38 -1.18
CA ASP A 396 36.65 14.74 -0.61
C ASP A 396 36.38 14.26 0.82
N LEU A 397 35.86 13.01 0.91
CA LEU A 397 35.52 12.39 2.19
C LEU A 397 36.69 12.38 3.18
N VAL A 398 37.93 12.12 2.70
CA VAL A 398 39.10 12.02 3.61
C VAL A 398 39.48 13.40 4.12
N ALA A 399 39.37 14.45 3.31
CA ALA A 399 39.58 15.81 3.78
C ALA A 399 38.56 16.20 4.86
N LEU A 400 37.28 15.81 4.69
CA LEU A 400 36.23 16.03 5.70
C LEU A 400 36.51 15.28 7.01
N ILE A 401 36.87 14.01 6.92
CA ILE A 401 37.23 13.19 8.10
C ILE A 401 38.42 13.82 8.82
N LYS A 402 39.46 14.25 8.09
CA LYS A 402 40.62 14.92 8.68
C LYS A 402 40.23 16.19 9.40
N ALA A 403 39.43 17.02 8.77
CA ALA A 403 39.01 18.31 9.33
C ALA A 403 38.13 18.16 10.58
N HIS A 404 37.28 17.14 10.63
CA HIS A 404 36.30 16.99 11.69
C HIS A 404 36.84 16.18 12.90
N PHE A 405 37.56 15.09 12.61
CA PHE A 405 37.94 14.13 13.65
C PHE A 405 39.40 14.22 14.09
N THR A 406 40.32 14.79 13.27
CA THR A 406 41.75 14.74 13.55
C THR A 406 42.35 16.12 13.73
N THR A 407 43.35 16.21 14.65
CA THR A 407 44.21 17.37 14.79
C THR A 407 45.41 17.30 13.82
N TYR A 408 46.18 18.38 13.72
CA TYR A 408 47.40 18.39 12.94
C TYR A 408 48.40 17.34 13.45
N ASP A 409 48.50 17.18 14.78
CA ASP A 409 49.40 16.20 15.40
C ASP A 409 48.97 14.76 15.10
N HIS A 410 47.63 14.49 15.10
CA HIS A 410 47.11 13.17 14.67
C HIS A 410 47.49 12.85 13.22
N GLN A 411 47.36 13.82 12.31
CA GLN A 411 47.69 13.62 10.88
C GLN A 411 49.16 13.36 10.70
N ARG A 412 50.04 14.09 11.42
CA ARG A 412 51.47 13.89 11.43
C ARG A 412 51.83 12.51 12.01
N LEU A 413 51.21 12.11 13.09
CA LEU A 413 51.38 10.78 13.69
C LEU A 413 51.12 9.66 12.70
N VAL A 414 50.04 9.78 11.86
CA VAL A 414 49.78 8.79 10.80
C VAL A 414 50.95 8.65 9.84
N ASP A 415 51.58 9.78 9.46
CA ASP A 415 52.68 9.76 8.51
C ASP A 415 53.99 9.29 9.13
N ASP A 416 54.29 9.65 10.39
CA ASP A 416 55.49 9.30 11.11
C ASP A 416 55.44 7.85 11.62
N ALA A 417 54.37 7.40 12.25
CA ALA A 417 54.26 6.08 12.86
C ALA A 417 53.90 4.96 11.87
N CYS A 418 53.08 5.27 10.88
CA CYS A 418 52.56 4.31 9.90
C CYS A 418 52.99 4.66 8.46
N PRO A 419 54.26 4.55 8.11
CA PRO A 419 54.74 4.91 6.77
C PRO A 419 54.14 4.00 5.71
N THR A 420 53.98 4.53 4.49
CA THR A 420 53.44 3.76 3.36
C THR A 420 54.39 2.68 2.86
N THR A 421 55.68 2.90 3.07
CA THR A 421 56.73 1.97 2.68
C THR A 421 57.81 1.88 3.77
N VAL A 422 58.45 0.72 3.91
CA VAL A 422 59.63 0.48 4.74
C VAL A 422 60.81 0.15 3.85
N THR A 423 61.99 0.60 4.26
CA THR A 423 63.25 0.24 3.57
C THR A 423 63.79 -1.05 4.16
N LEU A 424 63.97 -2.04 3.33
CA LEU A 424 64.53 -3.36 3.71
C LEU A 424 66.05 -3.28 3.74
N PRO A 425 66.77 -4.27 4.41
CA PRO A 425 68.21 -4.28 4.45
C PRO A 425 68.89 -4.27 3.07
N SER A 426 68.26 -4.82 2.06
CA SER A 426 68.70 -4.76 0.67
C SER A 426 68.74 -3.33 0.07
N GLY A 427 68.14 -2.34 0.76
CA GLY A 427 67.96 -0.99 0.25
C GLY A 427 66.63 -0.82 -0.57
N SER A 428 65.93 -1.90 -0.83
CA SER A 428 64.65 -1.84 -1.54
C SER A 428 63.51 -1.28 -0.65
N LYS A 429 62.55 -0.56 -1.26
CA LYS A 429 61.33 -0.04 -0.58
C LYS A 429 60.20 -1.04 -0.77
N CYS A 430 59.65 -1.51 0.33
CA CYS A 430 58.50 -2.41 0.33
C CYS A 430 57.27 -1.72 0.89
N GLN A 431 56.10 -1.90 0.24
CA GLN A 431 54.82 -1.36 0.73
C GLN A 431 54.37 -2.10 1.99
N VAL A 432 53.82 -1.35 2.94
CA VAL A 432 53.21 -1.90 4.15
C VAL A 432 51.73 -2.03 3.96
N ASN A 433 51.20 -3.22 4.23
CA ASN A 433 49.75 -3.45 4.23
C ASN A 433 49.23 -3.37 5.68
N TYR A 434 48.21 -2.52 5.88
CA TYR A 434 47.54 -2.23 7.15
C TYR A 434 46.12 -2.82 7.26
N ASP A 435 45.78 -3.85 6.46
CA ASP A 435 44.45 -4.44 6.45
C ASP A 435 44.13 -5.26 7.71
N GLY A 436 45.17 -5.87 8.29
CA GLY A 436 45.05 -6.71 9.49
C GLY A 436 45.37 -5.98 10.79
N ASP A 437 45.38 -6.74 11.89
CA ASP A 437 45.76 -6.23 13.23
C ASP A 437 47.26 -6.01 13.34
N VAL A 438 48.04 -6.59 12.45
CA VAL A 438 49.48 -6.50 12.37
C VAL A 438 49.87 -5.99 11.00
N PRO A 439 50.85 -5.05 10.88
CA PRO A 439 51.31 -4.58 9.59
C PRO A 439 52.04 -5.69 8.84
N ILE A 440 51.72 -5.87 7.56
CA ILE A 440 52.28 -6.93 6.73
C ILE A 440 53.26 -6.31 5.74
N VAL A 441 54.47 -6.92 5.64
CA VAL A 441 55.50 -6.57 4.67
C VAL A 441 55.80 -7.82 3.84
N ALA A 442 55.60 -7.75 2.53
CA ALA A 442 55.80 -8.88 1.62
C ALA A 442 56.89 -8.58 0.59
N ALA A 443 58.02 -9.29 0.67
CA ALA A 443 59.10 -9.14 -0.28
C ALA A 443 59.86 -10.50 -0.46
N ARG A 444 60.78 -10.56 -1.42
CA ARG A 444 61.58 -11.74 -1.64
C ARG A 444 62.47 -12.03 -0.43
N VAL A 445 62.68 -13.30 -0.08
CA VAL A 445 63.51 -13.73 1.07
C VAL A 445 64.84 -12.99 1.11
N GLN A 446 65.50 -12.83 -0.05
CA GLN A 446 66.81 -12.20 -0.17
C GLN A 446 66.85 -10.72 0.27
N GLU A 447 65.69 -10.03 0.17
CA GLU A 447 65.57 -8.62 0.53
C GLU A 447 65.57 -8.43 2.06
N PHE A 448 65.25 -9.47 2.82
CA PHE A 448 65.21 -9.48 4.27
C PHE A 448 66.55 -9.93 4.91
N PHE A 449 67.57 -10.32 4.14
CA PHE A 449 68.86 -10.76 4.71
C PHE A 449 69.45 -9.66 5.56
N GLY A 450 69.81 -10.04 6.79
CA GLY A 450 70.37 -9.12 7.79
C GLY A 450 69.34 -8.39 8.65
N ALA A 451 68.01 -8.57 8.38
CA ALA A 451 66.99 -8.07 9.26
C ALA A 451 66.79 -9.01 10.46
N GLU A 452 66.79 -8.47 11.65
CA GLU A 452 66.33 -9.18 12.85
C GLU A 452 64.85 -9.04 13.07
N ASN A 453 64.34 -7.84 12.91
CA ASN A 453 62.91 -7.50 13.02
C ASN A 453 62.62 -6.23 12.19
N ILE A 454 61.44 -6.19 11.57
CA ILE A 454 60.88 -4.96 10.96
C ILE A 454 59.73 -4.52 11.84
N ARG A 455 59.76 -3.24 12.25
CA ARG A 455 58.74 -2.65 13.12
C ARG A 455 58.08 -1.44 12.46
N VAL A 456 56.77 -1.31 12.67
CA VAL A 456 56.01 -0.16 12.28
C VAL A 456 55.08 0.22 13.44
N ALA A 457 55.01 1.48 13.79
CA ALA A 457 54.25 1.98 14.96
C ALA A 457 54.60 1.22 16.27
N GLY A 458 55.85 0.84 16.45
CA GLY A 458 56.29 0.05 17.62
C GLY A 458 55.92 -1.43 17.59
N ALA A 459 55.06 -1.89 16.70
CA ALA A 459 54.66 -3.28 16.55
C ALA A 459 55.55 -4.04 15.55
N PRO A 460 55.85 -5.33 15.80
CA PRO A 460 56.60 -6.15 14.84
C PRO A 460 55.69 -6.41 13.60
N CYS A 461 56.26 -6.25 12.40
CA CYS A 461 55.60 -6.59 11.16
C CYS A 461 55.54 -8.10 10.93
N GLU A 462 54.44 -8.55 10.35
CA GLU A 462 54.37 -9.89 9.78
C GLU A 462 55.06 -9.91 8.41
N CYS A 463 56.19 -10.59 8.32
CA CYS A 463 56.98 -10.66 7.10
C CYS A 463 56.58 -11.87 6.27
N HIS A 464 56.06 -11.61 5.08
CA HIS A 464 55.80 -12.64 4.09
C HIS A 464 56.98 -12.79 3.18
N LEU A 465 57.74 -13.87 3.39
CA LEU A 465 58.96 -14.20 2.64
C LEU A 465 58.57 -14.87 1.33
N LEU A 466 58.78 -14.17 0.21
CA LEU A 466 58.38 -14.64 -1.10
C LEU A 466 59.51 -15.31 -1.85
N SER A 467 59.20 -16.35 -2.62
CA SER A 467 60.11 -16.93 -3.61
C SER A 467 60.38 -15.92 -4.76
N PRO A 468 61.38 -16.17 -5.62
CA PRO A 468 61.62 -15.37 -6.82
C PRO A 468 60.41 -15.28 -7.72
N ALA A 469 59.53 -16.31 -7.69
CA ALA A 469 58.27 -16.36 -8.43
C ALA A 469 57.09 -15.65 -7.74
N GLY A 470 57.33 -14.94 -6.60
CA GLY A 470 56.30 -14.19 -5.88
C GLY A 470 55.38 -15.04 -5.01
N ARG A 471 55.68 -16.32 -4.76
CA ARG A 471 54.85 -17.20 -3.91
C ARG A 471 55.36 -17.16 -2.47
N PRO A 472 54.45 -17.04 -1.46
CA PRO A 472 54.88 -17.12 -0.05
C PRO A 472 55.55 -18.44 0.25
N GLN A 473 56.75 -18.38 0.82
CA GLN A 473 57.51 -19.53 1.29
C GLN A 473 57.47 -19.67 2.82
N ALA A 474 57.46 -18.53 3.50
CA ALA A 474 57.30 -18.50 4.94
C ALA A 474 56.61 -17.19 5.36
N ILE A 475 55.92 -17.23 6.50
CA ILE A 475 55.33 -16.08 7.17
C ILE A 475 55.89 -16.08 8.59
N THR A 476 56.53 -14.99 8.99
CA THR A 476 57.09 -14.86 10.33
C THR A 476 57.02 -13.45 10.86
N ARG A 477 56.90 -13.31 12.18
CA ARG A 477 57.02 -12.04 12.91
C ARG A 477 58.39 -11.89 13.59
N ASP A 478 59.15 -12.98 13.63
CA ASP A 478 60.50 -13.06 14.20
C ASP A 478 61.47 -13.59 13.14
N LEU A 479 62.08 -12.66 12.42
CA LEU A 479 63.07 -13.00 11.41
C LEU A 479 64.28 -13.57 12.02
N ALA A 480 64.74 -13.12 13.23
CA ALA A 480 65.92 -13.62 13.89
C ALA A 480 65.82 -15.11 14.24
N SER A 481 64.69 -15.58 14.73
CA SER A 481 64.44 -17.00 14.96
C SER A 481 64.28 -17.77 13.65
N PHE A 482 63.69 -17.19 12.63
CA PHE A 482 63.60 -17.83 11.32
C PHE A 482 64.97 -18.13 10.71
N TRP A 483 65.87 -17.15 10.77
CA TRP A 483 67.26 -17.36 10.26
C TRP A 483 68.04 -18.42 11.02
N ARG A 484 67.77 -18.64 12.29
CA ARG A 484 68.49 -19.64 13.12
C ARG A 484 67.97 -21.06 12.95
N GLY A 485 66.73 -21.24 12.53
CA GLY A 485 66.14 -22.57 12.59
C GLY A 485 65.46 -23.08 11.33
N ALA A 486 64.96 -22.24 10.48
CA ALA A 486 64.11 -22.61 9.33
C ALA A 486 64.70 -22.33 7.96
N TYR A 487 65.85 -21.63 7.92
CA TYR A 487 66.63 -21.33 6.73
C TYR A 487 68.08 -21.89 6.91
#